data_0bf011f79cd17d583b9cfeab34a22ec4
#
_entry.id   0bf011f79cd17d583b9cfeab34a22ec4
#
_cell.length_a   1.000
_cell.length_b   1.000
_cell.length_c   1.000
_cell.angle_alpha   90.00
_cell.angle_beta   90.00
_cell.angle_gamma   90.00
#
_symmetry.space_group_name_H-M   'P 1'
#
loop_
_entity.id
_entity.type
_entity.pdbx_description
1 polymer ?
#
loop_
_entity_poly.entity_id
_entity_poly.type
_entity_poly.pdbx_seq_one_letter_code
_entity_poly.pdbx_strand_id
1 'polypeptide(L)'
;MSKAVIELQNIKRNFHVGDETVHALRGVSFSINEGEFVTIMGTSGSGKSTLLNILGCLDTPTVGEYLLDGISIRTMSKSQRAVLRNRKIGFVFQNYNLLPKTTAVENVELPLMYNSSISASERRKRAVEALKAVGLGDRLEHKSN
;
A
#
# COMPACT_ATOMS: atom_id res chain seq x y z
N MET A 1 16.68 -11.88 17.91
CA MET A 1 16.38 -10.49 17.52
C MET A 1 15.31 -10.54 16.45
N SER A 2 14.20 -9.84 16.62
CA SER A 2 13.13 -9.75 15.61
C SER A 2 13.68 -9.02 14.37
N LYS A 3 13.30 -9.49 13.18
CA LYS A 3 13.74 -8.93 11.90
C LYS A 3 12.98 -7.62 11.64
N ALA A 4 13.70 -6.54 11.32
CA ALA A 4 13.07 -5.30 10.87
C ALA A 4 12.44 -5.52 9.49
N VAL A 5 11.14 -5.22 9.38
CA VAL A 5 10.37 -5.28 8.13
C VAL A 5 10.34 -3.91 7.46
N ILE A 6 10.28 -2.84 8.25
CA ILE A 6 10.31 -1.45 7.78
C ILE A 6 11.43 -0.72 8.50
N GLU A 7 12.26 0.00 7.74
CA GLU A 7 13.27 0.90 8.27
C GLU A 7 13.21 2.23 7.52
N LEU A 8 13.01 3.30 8.26
CA LEU A 8 13.03 4.67 7.74
C LEU A 8 14.20 5.43 8.35
N GLN A 9 15.00 6.06 7.51
CA GLN A 9 16.17 6.85 7.92
C GLN A 9 16.08 8.25 7.33
N ASN A 10 15.84 9.25 8.18
CA ASN A 10 15.77 10.67 7.85
C ASN A 10 14.85 11.00 6.66
N ILE A 11 13.65 10.41 6.65
CA ILE A 11 12.69 10.60 5.57
C ILE A 11 12.16 12.02 5.54
N LYS A 12 12.43 12.72 4.43
CA LYS A 12 11.84 14.04 4.12
C LYS A 12 10.99 13.92 2.87
N ARG A 13 9.87 14.62 2.85
CA ARG A 13 9.01 14.74 1.68
C ARG A 13 8.62 16.19 1.48
N ASN A 14 9.01 16.74 0.34
CA ASN A 14 8.70 18.09 -0.08
C ASN A 14 7.78 18.03 -1.30
N PHE A 15 6.79 18.92 -1.34
CA PHE A 15 5.94 19.15 -2.50
C PHE A 15 6.14 20.60 -2.97
N HIS A 16 6.24 20.80 -4.27
CA HIS A 16 6.27 22.13 -4.87
C HIS A 16 4.86 22.49 -5.33
N VAL A 17 4.33 23.60 -4.85
CA VAL A 17 3.01 24.15 -5.18
C VAL A 17 3.19 25.59 -5.64
N GLY A 18 3.25 25.80 -6.94
CA GLY A 18 3.66 27.10 -7.50
C GLY A 18 5.11 27.41 -7.08
N ASP A 19 5.31 28.61 -6.51
CA ASP A 19 6.63 29.08 -6.02
C ASP A 19 6.93 28.63 -4.58
N GLU A 20 6.01 27.94 -3.92
CA GLU A 20 6.18 27.52 -2.54
C GLU A 20 6.61 26.05 -2.43
N THR A 21 7.41 25.76 -1.39
CA THR A 21 7.77 24.39 -1.03
C THR A 21 7.13 23.99 0.28
N VAL A 22 6.22 23.02 0.22
CA VAL A 22 5.58 22.43 1.40
C VAL A 22 6.41 21.26 1.90
N HIS A 23 6.94 21.38 3.12
CA HIS A 23 7.71 20.32 3.79
C HIS A 23 6.76 19.39 4.56
N ALA A 24 6.21 18.38 3.89
CA ALA A 24 5.24 17.46 4.48
C ALA A 24 5.86 16.50 5.50
N LEU A 25 7.12 16.07 5.27
CA LEU A 25 7.92 15.30 6.24
C LEU A 25 9.29 15.96 6.38
N ARG A 26 9.75 16.09 7.63
CA ARG A 26 10.93 16.91 7.98
C ARG A 26 12.08 16.09 8.58
N GLY A 27 12.16 14.78 8.32
CA GLY A 27 13.20 13.90 8.81
C GLY A 27 12.68 12.88 9.81
N VAL A 28 11.82 11.95 9.32
CA VAL A 28 11.24 10.87 10.12
C VAL A 28 12.16 9.66 10.08
N SER A 29 12.46 9.09 11.26
CA SER A 29 13.28 7.87 11.38
C SER A 29 12.65 6.96 12.42
N PHE A 30 12.39 5.71 12.03
CA PHE A 30 11.98 4.62 12.92
C PHE A 30 12.11 3.28 12.20
N SER A 31 11.97 2.19 12.95
CA SER A 31 11.85 0.84 12.40
C SER A 31 10.62 0.13 12.95
N ILE A 32 10.10 -0.82 12.18
CA ILE A 32 9.02 -1.72 12.58
C ILE A 32 9.51 -3.14 12.35
N ASN A 33 9.41 -3.97 13.38
CA ASN A 33 9.80 -5.37 13.32
C ASN A 33 8.63 -6.28 12.95
N GLU A 34 8.94 -7.49 12.54
CA GLU A 34 7.95 -8.51 12.26
C GLU A 34 7.06 -8.77 13.48
N GLY A 35 5.74 -8.82 13.27
CA GLY A 35 4.73 -9.06 14.31
C GLY A 35 4.34 -7.82 15.12
N GLU A 36 4.92 -6.64 14.87
CA GLU A 36 4.55 -5.42 15.58
C GLU A 36 3.25 -4.80 15.04
N PHE A 37 2.47 -4.24 15.96
CA PHE A 37 1.34 -3.36 15.67
C PHE A 37 1.72 -1.93 15.99
N VAL A 38 1.68 -1.04 14.99
CA VAL A 38 2.12 0.36 15.13
C VAL A 38 0.99 1.31 14.77
N THR A 39 0.79 2.34 15.58
CA THR A 39 -0.19 3.40 15.36
C THR A 39 0.51 4.73 15.09
N ILE A 40 0.11 5.41 13.99
CA ILE A 40 0.59 6.75 13.64
C ILE A 40 -0.49 7.76 14.03
N MET A 41 -0.20 8.60 15.02
CA MET A 41 -1.11 9.64 15.51
C MET A 41 -0.56 11.03 15.24
N GLY A 42 -1.45 12.02 15.20
CA GLY A 42 -1.10 13.43 15.00
C GLY A 42 -2.29 14.26 14.55
N THR A 43 -2.16 15.57 14.61
CA THR A 43 -3.20 16.53 14.16
C THR A 43 -3.41 16.47 12.63
N SER A 44 -4.49 17.08 12.14
CA SER A 44 -4.69 17.23 10.69
C SER A 44 -3.51 18.02 10.09
N GLY A 45 -3.05 17.63 8.91
CA GLY A 45 -1.91 18.25 8.23
C GLY A 45 -0.51 17.86 8.76
N SER A 46 -0.40 17.00 9.79
CA SER A 46 0.91 16.58 10.34
C SER A 46 1.73 15.62 9.47
N GLY A 47 1.27 15.29 8.26
CA GLY A 47 2.01 14.43 7.34
C GLY A 47 1.68 12.92 7.42
N LYS A 48 0.70 12.49 8.24
CA LYS A 48 0.34 11.06 8.40
C LYS A 48 0.06 10.36 7.07
N SER A 49 -0.80 10.95 6.24
CA SER A 49 -1.16 10.40 4.92
C SER A 49 0.03 10.35 3.99
N THR A 50 0.91 11.35 4.03
CA THR A 50 2.15 11.37 3.26
C THR A 50 3.08 10.24 3.70
N LEU A 51 3.22 10.03 5.01
CA LEU A 51 4.03 8.94 5.55
C LEU A 51 3.45 7.59 5.17
N LEU A 52 2.13 7.39 5.29
CA LEU A 52 1.45 6.16 4.89
C LEU A 52 1.60 5.87 3.38
N ASN A 53 1.57 6.89 2.53
CA ASN A 53 1.80 6.73 1.10
C ASN A 53 3.24 6.28 0.80
N ILE A 54 4.23 6.79 1.53
CA ILE A 54 5.62 6.34 1.41
C ILE A 54 5.77 4.90 1.92
N LEU A 55 5.24 4.58 3.10
CA LEU A 55 5.24 3.22 3.66
C LEU A 55 4.56 2.23 2.70
N GLY A 56 3.47 2.65 2.08
CA GLY A 56 2.76 1.87 1.06
C GLY A 56 3.43 1.82 -0.30
N CYS A 57 4.63 2.38 -0.48
CA CYS A 57 5.32 2.48 -1.79
C CYS A 57 4.47 3.15 -2.89
N LEU A 58 3.48 3.97 -2.52
CA LEU A 58 2.67 4.78 -3.44
C LEU A 58 3.42 6.07 -3.83
N ASP A 59 4.24 6.58 -2.91
CA ASP A 59 5.10 7.74 -3.11
C ASP A 59 6.55 7.42 -2.70
N THR A 60 7.47 8.33 -2.99
CA THR A 60 8.89 8.21 -2.64
C THR A 60 9.34 9.40 -1.80
N PRO A 61 10.25 9.21 -0.85
CA PRO A 61 10.84 10.33 -0.13
C PRO A 61 11.66 11.23 -1.07
N THR A 62 11.69 12.52 -0.77
CA THR A 62 12.60 13.48 -1.44
C THR A 62 14.04 13.24 -0.95
N VAL A 63 14.22 12.96 0.34
CA VAL A 63 15.50 12.67 0.99
C VAL A 63 15.28 11.55 2.00
N GLY A 64 16.34 10.81 2.30
CA GLY A 64 16.35 9.71 3.26
C GLY A 64 16.30 8.35 2.59
N GLU A 65 16.33 7.31 3.41
CA GLU A 65 16.32 5.91 2.97
C GLU A 65 15.12 5.19 3.56
N TYR A 66 14.41 4.45 2.72
CA TYR A 66 13.35 3.54 3.13
C TYR A 66 13.68 2.13 2.67
N LEU A 67 13.82 1.23 3.64
CA LEU A 67 14.00 -0.20 3.40
C LEU A 67 12.71 -0.94 3.77
N LEU A 68 12.17 -1.71 2.83
CA LEU A 68 11.08 -2.65 3.06
C LEU A 68 11.64 -4.07 2.93
N ASP A 69 11.62 -4.81 4.03
CA ASP A 69 12.20 -6.16 4.12
C ASP A 69 13.68 -6.20 3.63
N GLY A 70 14.44 -5.15 3.99
CA GLY A 70 15.84 -4.96 3.57
C GLY A 70 16.04 -4.44 2.14
N ILE A 71 14.95 -4.18 1.40
CA ILE A 71 15.01 -3.74 -0.01
C ILE A 71 14.83 -2.22 -0.07
N SER A 72 15.80 -1.50 -0.65
CA SER A 72 15.73 -0.04 -0.82
C SER A 72 14.66 0.35 -1.84
N ILE A 73 13.76 1.25 -1.42
CA ILE A 73 12.69 1.77 -2.27
C ILE A 73 13.14 2.94 -3.13
N ARG A 74 14.18 3.66 -2.68
CA ARG A 74 14.60 4.92 -3.27
C ARG A 74 14.99 4.81 -4.75
N THR A 75 15.67 3.73 -5.11
CA THR A 75 16.20 3.50 -6.47
C THR A 75 15.22 2.79 -7.39
N MET A 76 14.04 2.39 -6.88
CA MET A 76 13.07 1.63 -7.64
C MET A 76 12.27 2.50 -8.62
N SER A 77 12.08 1.98 -9.83
CA SER A 77 11.11 2.51 -10.78
C SER A 77 9.66 2.36 -10.28
N LYS A 78 8.73 3.09 -10.87
CA LYS A 78 7.29 2.97 -10.57
C LYS A 78 6.79 1.53 -10.73
N SER A 79 7.23 0.83 -11.77
CA SER A 79 6.85 -0.56 -12.04
C SER A 79 7.38 -1.51 -10.98
N GLN A 80 8.65 -1.37 -10.57
CA GLN A 80 9.25 -2.18 -9.52
C GLN A 80 8.53 -2.00 -8.18
N ARG A 81 8.20 -0.74 -7.81
CA ARG A 81 7.41 -0.46 -6.61
C ARG A 81 6.00 -1.07 -6.68
N ALA A 82 5.36 -1.07 -7.85
CA ALA A 82 4.05 -1.70 -8.02
C ALA A 82 4.11 -3.22 -7.78
N VAL A 83 5.15 -3.89 -8.29
CA VAL A 83 5.38 -5.32 -8.03
C VAL A 83 5.65 -5.59 -6.56
N LEU A 84 6.49 -4.77 -5.92
CA LEU A 84 6.80 -4.90 -4.50
C LEU A 84 5.56 -4.72 -3.62
N ARG A 85 4.75 -3.68 -3.90
CA ARG A 85 3.46 -3.45 -3.25
C ARG A 85 2.55 -4.66 -3.34
N ASN A 86 2.37 -5.18 -4.55
CA ASN A 86 1.51 -6.33 -4.79
C ASN A 86 1.92 -7.57 -3.98
N ARG A 87 3.23 -7.74 -3.75
CA ARG A 87 3.78 -8.93 -3.07
C ARG A 87 3.90 -8.78 -1.55
N LYS A 88 4.11 -7.57 -1.05
CA LYS A 88 4.54 -7.33 0.34
C LYS A 88 3.57 -6.50 1.17
N ILE A 89 2.63 -5.79 0.55
CA ILE A 89 1.78 -4.82 1.26
C ILE A 89 0.32 -5.11 0.98
N GLY A 90 -0.49 -5.22 2.04
CA GLY A 90 -1.93 -5.19 1.97
C GLY A 90 -2.46 -3.84 2.43
N PHE A 91 -3.38 -3.25 1.67
CA PHE A 91 -4.03 -1.99 2.04
C PHE A 91 -5.45 -2.23 2.52
N VAL A 92 -5.80 -1.60 3.64
CA VAL A 92 -7.19 -1.40 4.06
C VAL A 92 -7.48 0.09 3.98
N PHE A 93 -8.42 0.46 3.11
CA PHE A 93 -8.73 1.86 2.83
C PHE A 93 -9.89 2.36 3.71
N GLN A 94 -9.84 3.63 4.07
CA GLN A 94 -10.94 4.31 4.76
C GLN A 94 -12.18 4.46 3.84
N ASN A 95 -11.95 4.74 2.55
CA ASN A 95 -12.96 4.74 1.50
C ASN A 95 -12.90 3.43 0.73
N TYR A 96 -13.99 3.04 0.10
CA TYR A 96 -14.11 1.74 -0.57
C TYR A 96 -13.06 1.49 -1.65
N ASN A 97 -12.65 2.52 -2.40
CA ASN A 97 -11.66 2.45 -3.48
C ASN A 97 -11.91 1.30 -4.48
N LEU A 98 -13.19 0.99 -4.69
CA LEU A 98 -13.62 -0.03 -5.64
C LEU A 98 -13.69 0.55 -7.05
N LEU A 99 -13.39 -0.26 -8.04
CA LEU A 99 -13.61 0.09 -9.43
C LEU A 99 -15.11 0.18 -9.70
N PRO A 100 -15.59 1.30 -10.26
CA PRO A 100 -17.01 1.45 -10.59
C PRO A 100 -17.42 0.49 -11.71
N LYS A 101 -18.68 0.07 -11.71
CA LYS A 101 -19.29 -0.82 -12.71
C LYS A 101 -18.73 -2.25 -12.76
N THR A 102 -17.81 -2.60 -11.88
CA THR A 102 -17.27 -3.96 -11.74
C THR A 102 -17.94 -4.68 -10.57
N THR A 103 -17.99 -6.00 -10.62
CA THR A 103 -18.55 -6.83 -9.56
C THR A 103 -17.62 -6.94 -8.35
N ALA A 104 -18.14 -7.41 -7.22
CA ALA A 104 -17.34 -7.67 -6.03
C ALA A 104 -16.19 -8.63 -6.31
N VAL A 105 -16.48 -9.72 -7.02
CA VAL A 105 -15.45 -10.72 -7.36
C VAL A 105 -14.41 -10.16 -8.33
N GLU A 106 -14.79 -9.36 -9.32
CA GLU A 106 -13.83 -8.70 -10.24
C GLU A 106 -12.92 -7.72 -9.52
N ASN A 107 -13.43 -6.96 -8.55
CA ASN A 107 -12.62 -6.09 -7.71
C ASN A 107 -11.58 -6.88 -6.88
N VAL A 108 -11.95 -8.05 -6.34
CA VAL A 108 -11.04 -8.90 -5.56
C VAL A 108 -10.08 -9.68 -6.47
N GLU A 109 -10.44 -9.98 -7.70
CA GLU A 109 -9.53 -10.58 -8.69
C GLU A 109 -8.43 -9.63 -9.16
N LEU A 110 -8.68 -8.32 -9.15
CA LEU A 110 -7.79 -7.33 -9.74
C LEU A 110 -6.31 -7.42 -9.27
N PRO A 111 -6.00 -7.51 -7.98
CA PRO A 111 -4.61 -7.65 -7.52
C PRO A 111 -3.93 -8.93 -8.03
N LEU A 112 -4.70 -10.00 -8.25
CA LEU A 112 -4.19 -11.27 -8.74
C LEU A 112 -3.86 -11.24 -10.24
N MET A 113 -4.45 -10.31 -11.00
CA MET A 113 -4.18 -10.14 -12.43
C MET A 113 -2.75 -9.65 -12.70
N TYR A 114 -2.12 -8.99 -11.73
CA TYR A 114 -0.71 -8.55 -11.84
C TYR A 114 0.29 -9.71 -11.65
N ASN A 115 -0.18 -10.91 -11.29
CA ASN A 115 0.65 -12.10 -11.21
C ASN A 115 0.35 -13.04 -12.39
N SER A 116 1.22 -13.01 -13.40
CA SER A 116 1.08 -13.81 -14.62
C SER A 116 1.15 -15.34 -14.41
N SER A 117 1.64 -15.78 -13.25
CA SER A 117 1.71 -17.21 -12.93
C SER A 117 0.38 -17.81 -12.47
N ILE A 118 -0.65 -16.98 -12.21
CA ILE A 118 -1.94 -17.44 -11.73
C ILE A 118 -2.93 -17.46 -12.89
N SER A 119 -3.51 -18.64 -13.19
CA SER A 119 -4.53 -18.77 -14.24
C SER A 119 -5.82 -18.01 -13.91
N ALA A 120 -6.61 -17.67 -14.92
CA ALA A 120 -7.90 -16.97 -14.73
C ALA A 120 -8.86 -17.77 -13.81
N SER A 121 -8.92 -19.09 -13.98
CA SER A 121 -9.74 -19.96 -13.13
C SER A 121 -9.29 -19.93 -11.67
N GLU A 122 -7.98 -19.98 -11.42
CA GLU A 122 -7.43 -19.94 -10.06
C GLU A 122 -7.64 -18.56 -9.42
N ARG A 123 -7.51 -17.44 -10.17
CA ARG A 123 -7.81 -16.10 -9.67
C ARG A 123 -9.28 -16.00 -9.20
N ARG A 124 -10.20 -16.45 -10.06
CA ARG A 124 -11.65 -16.46 -9.74
C ARG A 124 -11.93 -17.27 -8.48
N LYS A 125 -11.36 -18.47 -8.38
CA LYS A 125 -11.49 -19.33 -7.20
C LYS A 125 -11.05 -18.63 -5.93
N ARG A 126 -9.84 -18.05 -5.92
CA ARG A 126 -9.29 -17.33 -4.76
C ARG A 126 -10.13 -16.10 -4.38
N ALA A 127 -10.61 -15.35 -5.36
CA ALA A 127 -11.46 -14.19 -5.10
C ALA A 127 -12.81 -14.61 -4.45
N VAL A 128 -13.42 -15.68 -4.94
CA VAL A 128 -14.65 -16.23 -4.35
C VAL A 128 -14.41 -16.71 -2.92
N GLU A 129 -13.33 -17.44 -2.68
CA GLU A 129 -12.95 -17.92 -1.34
C GLU A 129 -12.72 -16.75 -0.37
N ALA A 130 -12.01 -15.70 -0.81
CA ALA A 130 -11.78 -14.50 0.00
C ALA A 130 -13.09 -13.79 0.36
N LEU A 131 -14.03 -13.63 -0.59
CA LEU A 131 -15.33 -13.03 -0.34
C LEU A 131 -16.19 -13.87 0.61
N LYS A 132 -16.18 -15.19 0.46
CA LYS A 132 -16.86 -16.10 1.40
C LYS A 132 -16.29 -16.00 2.82
N ALA A 133 -14.98 -15.88 2.96
CA ALA A 133 -14.30 -15.78 4.26
C ALA A 133 -14.72 -14.51 5.05
N VAL A 134 -15.17 -13.45 4.35
CA VAL A 134 -15.68 -12.21 4.98
C VAL A 134 -17.20 -12.11 4.94
N GLY A 135 -17.94 -13.21 4.65
CA GLY A 135 -19.40 -13.26 4.67
C GLY A 135 -20.08 -12.63 3.46
N LEU A 136 -19.36 -12.46 2.34
CA LEU A 136 -19.90 -11.88 1.11
C LEU A 136 -20.09 -12.92 -0.01
N GLY A 137 -20.23 -14.19 0.33
CA GLY A 137 -20.37 -15.27 -0.63
C GLY A 137 -21.65 -15.22 -1.49
N ASP A 138 -22.69 -14.58 -1.01
CA ASP A 138 -23.97 -14.33 -1.72
C ASP A 138 -23.95 -13.03 -2.55
N ARG A 139 -22.86 -12.25 -2.48
CA ARG A 139 -22.73 -10.92 -3.13
C ARG A 139 -21.67 -10.85 -4.21
N LEU A 140 -21.27 -11.98 -4.77
CA LEU A 140 -20.17 -12.08 -5.74
C LEU A 140 -20.38 -11.19 -6.98
N GLU A 141 -21.62 -11.13 -7.48
CA GLU A 141 -21.98 -10.38 -8.68
C GLU A 141 -22.54 -8.97 -8.39
N HIS A 142 -22.57 -8.54 -7.10
CA HIS A 142 -22.99 -7.19 -6.76
C HIS A 142 -21.97 -6.19 -7.30
N LYS A 143 -22.47 -5.09 -7.87
CA LYS A 143 -21.63 -4.00 -8.38
C LYS A 143 -21.49 -2.90 -7.33
N SER A 144 -20.33 -2.25 -7.33
CA SER A 144 -20.14 -1.00 -6.59
C SER A 144 -20.88 0.11 -7.33
N ASN A 145 -21.89 0.66 -6.73
CA ASN A 145 -22.63 1.82 -7.25
C ASN A 145 -22.02 3.10 -6.71
#